data_1a2c2e1276d97aed275de428cfe8274d
#
_entry.id   1a2c2e1276d97aed275de428cfe8274d
#
_cell.length_a   1.000
_cell.length_b   1.000
_cell.length_c   1.000
_cell.angle_alpha   90.00
_cell.angle_beta   90.00
_cell.angle_gamma   90.00
#
_symmetry.space_group_name_H-M   'P 1'
#
loop_
_entity.id
_entity.type
_entity.pdbx_description
1 polymer ?
#
loop_
_entity_poly.entity_id
_entity_poly.type
_entity_poly.pdbx_seq_one_letter_code
_entity_poly.pdbx_strand_id
1 'polypeptide(L)'
;MNAATRDKLLRIGSKPVAAALAQRGLKGRVLTRLPPADTFAGTVALTVESCRAGSVLVADLAAPAVDRLRQRGLDVVPRRDLRGLRPEAGDGLLRDRDSLVVIPAALVDEVAEAAAEAVAFEEFTADQVAQGGGVYGLHIPSGDRARQAFAQWRRIKGR
;
A
#
# COMPACT_ATOMS: atom_id res chain seq x y z
N MET A 1 -5.94 -9.58 -5.21
CA MET A 1 -4.68 -8.83 -5.50
C MET A 1 -3.68 -9.79 -6.11
N ASN A 2 -3.07 -9.43 -7.24
CA ASN A 2 -2.03 -10.22 -7.90
C ASN A 2 -0.63 -9.97 -7.27
N ALA A 3 0.36 -10.81 -7.61
CA ALA A 3 1.72 -10.71 -7.06
C ALA A 3 2.40 -9.37 -7.40
N ALA A 4 2.25 -8.88 -8.63
CA ALA A 4 2.87 -7.63 -9.05
C ALA A 4 2.34 -6.42 -8.26
N THR A 5 1.03 -6.36 -8.02
CA THR A 5 0.40 -5.32 -7.20
C THR A 5 0.86 -5.42 -5.75
N ARG A 6 0.96 -6.65 -5.20
CA ARG A 6 1.48 -6.88 -3.85
C ARG A 6 2.90 -6.36 -3.70
N ASP A 7 3.80 -6.74 -4.61
CA ASP A 7 5.21 -6.31 -4.57
C ASP A 7 5.34 -4.79 -4.74
N LYS A 8 4.47 -4.20 -5.55
CA LYS A 8 4.37 -2.75 -5.70
C LYS A 8 4.00 -2.08 -4.37
N LEU A 9 2.94 -2.53 -3.71
CA LEU A 9 2.48 -2.01 -2.42
C LEU A 9 3.58 -2.12 -1.35
N LEU A 10 4.27 -3.26 -1.27
CA LEU A 10 5.38 -3.48 -0.33
C LEU A 10 6.54 -2.50 -0.56
N ARG A 11 6.82 -2.16 -1.81
CA ARG A 11 7.92 -1.24 -2.17
C ARG A 11 7.59 0.22 -1.86
N ILE A 12 6.35 0.66 -2.12
CA ILE A 12 5.95 2.06 -1.91
C ILE A 12 5.56 2.36 -0.46
N GLY A 13 5.13 1.36 0.31
CA GLY A 13 4.74 1.51 1.71
C GLY A 13 3.36 2.14 1.92
N SER A 14 2.97 2.26 3.17
CA SER A 14 1.62 2.65 3.58
C SER A 14 1.30 4.14 3.36
N LYS A 15 2.27 5.03 3.49
CA LYS A 15 2.03 6.49 3.45
C LYS A 15 1.51 6.98 2.09
N PRO A 16 2.13 6.65 0.93
CA PRO A 16 1.60 7.01 -0.38
C PRO A 16 0.25 6.33 -0.68
N VAL A 17 0.06 5.09 -0.25
CA VAL A 17 -1.20 4.36 -0.38
C VAL A 17 -2.32 5.06 0.39
N ALA A 18 -2.06 5.49 1.63
CA ALA A 18 -2.99 6.24 2.44
C ALA A 18 -3.37 7.59 1.79
N ALA A 19 -2.40 8.29 1.20
CA ALA A 19 -2.63 9.53 0.47
C ALA A 19 -3.53 9.29 -0.76
N ALA A 20 -3.27 8.25 -1.54
CA ALA A 20 -4.09 7.89 -2.71
C ALA A 20 -5.54 7.52 -2.33
N LEU A 21 -5.75 6.84 -1.20
CA LEU A 21 -7.09 6.58 -0.65
C LEU A 21 -7.78 7.86 -0.18
N ALA A 22 -7.03 8.75 0.50
CA ALA A 22 -7.57 10.02 0.99
C ALA A 22 -8.07 10.93 -0.16
N GLN A 23 -7.37 10.95 -1.30
CA GLN A 23 -7.80 11.66 -2.50
C GLN A 23 -9.14 11.13 -3.06
N ARG A 24 -9.47 9.87 -2.78
CA ARG A 24 -10.75 9.23 -3.14
C ARG A 24 -11.82 9.30 -2.04
N GLY A 25 -11.59 10.12 -0.99
CA GLY A 25 -12.51 10.26 0.13
C GLY A 25 -12.49 9.13 1.16
N LEU A 26 -11.54 8.18 1.06
CA LEU A 26 -11.46 6.97 1.89
C LEU A 26 -10.48 7.12 3.08
N LYS A 27 -10.46 8.28 3.73
CA LYS A 27 -9.53 8.58 4.84
C LYS A 27 -9.66 7.64 6.04
N GLY A 28 -10.84 7.10 6.31
CA GLY A 28 -11.11 6.20 7.45
C GLY A 28 -10.55 4.77 7.32
N ARG A 29 -9.85 4.46 6.23
CA ARG A 29 -9.29 3.12 5.96
C ARG A 29 -7.82 2.94 6.40
N VAL A 30 -7.32 3.84 7.25
CA VAL A 30 -5.91 3.86 7.66
C VAL A 30 -5.81 3.93 9.18
N LEU A 31 -5.00 3.05 9.76
CA LEU A 31 -4.55 3.10 11.14
C LEU A 31 -3.07 3.50 11.19
N THR A 32 -2.73 4.34 12.14
CA THR A 32 -1.35 4.76 12.41
C THR A 32 -1.00 4.58 13.88
N ARG A 33 0.27 4.70 14.24
CA ARG A 33 0.77 4.54 15.61
C ARG A 33 0.42 3.17 16.19
N LEU A 34 0.51 2.14 15.36
CA LEU A 34 0.39 0.76 15.80
C LEU A 34 1.73 0.29 16.39
N PRO A 35 1.74 -0.73 17.26
CA PRO A 35 2.99 -1.36 17.68
C PRO A 35 3.79 -1.82 16.45
N PRO A 36 5.12 -1.67 16.46
CA PRO A 36 5.97 -2.12 15.36
C PRO A 36 5.73 -3.59 15.03
N ALA A 37 5.63 -3.90 13.74
CA ALA A 37 5.45 -5.27 13.25
C ALA A 37 6.14 -5.40 11.88
N ASP A 38 6.24 -6.64 11.41
CA ASP A 38 6.75 -6.93 10.08
C ASP A 38 5.87 -6.31 9.00
N THR A 39 6.51 -5.91 7.91
CA THR A 39 5.82 -5.35 6.73
C THR A 39 5.31 -6.50 5.88
N PHE A 40 4.01 -6.47 5.57
CA PHE A 40 3.38 -7.41 4.65
C PHE A 40 2.23 -6.76 3.89
N ALA A 41 1.90 -7.34 2.74
CA ALA A 41 0.70 -6.98 1.99
C ALA A 41 0.02 -8.25 1.47
N GLY A 42 -1.31 -8.25 1.43
CA GLY A 42 -2.05 -9.42 0.96
C GLY A 42 -3.53 -9.14 0.75
N THR A 43 -4.22 -10.14 0.24
CA THR A 43 -5.68 -10.14 0.11
C THR A 43 -6.31 -10.62 1.40
N VAL A 44 -7.28 -9.89 1.93
CA VAL A 44 -7.99 -10.24 3.16
C VAL A 44 -8.76 -11.55 2.97
N ALA A 45 -8.49 -12.50 3.87
CA ALA A 45 -9.30 -13.68 4.12
C ALA A 45 -9.90 -13.61 5.52
N LEU A 46 -11.14 -14.02 5.69
CA LEU A 46 -11.85 -13.97 6.96
C LEU A 46 -11.95 -15.35 7.65
N THR A 47 -11.63 -16.41 6.93
CA THR A 47 -11.54 -17.79 7.42
C THR A 47 -10.28 -18.48 6.91
N VAL A 48 -9.83 -19.50 7.60
CA VAL A 48 -8.63 -20.27 7.19
C VAL A 48 -8.85 -20.96 5.84
N GLU A 49 -10.04 -21.46 5.60
CA GLU A 49 -10.41 -22.18 4.37
C GLU A 49 -10.40 -21.26 3.15
N SER A 50 -10.62 -19.95 3.34
CA SER A 50 -10.59 -18.95 2.27
C SER A 50 -9.19 -18.46 1.93
N CYS A 51 -8.17 -18.81 2.72
CA CYS A 51 -6.79 -18.38 2.48
C CYS A 51 -6.22 -19.01 1.20
N ARG A 52 -5.50 -18.21 0.45
CA ARG A 52 -4.74 -18.57 -0.76
C ARG A 52 -3.32 -17.99 -0.63
N ALA A 53 -2.44 -18.32 -1.55
CA ALA A 53 -1.12 -17.68 -1.61
C ALA A 53 -1.26 -16.15 -1.67
N GLY A 54 -0.55 -15.45 -0.77
CA GLY A 54 -0.64 -14.00 -0.63
C GLY A 54 -1.89 -13.50 0.11
N SER A 55 -2.61 -14.36 0.84
CA SER A 55 -3.69 -13.93 1.74
C SER A 55 -3.13 -13.39 3.06
N VAL A 56 -3.90 -12.50 3.68
CA VAL A 56 -3.76 -12.07 5.08
C VAL A 56 -5.02 -12.50 5.81
N LEU A 57 -4.89 -13.35 6.81
CA LEU A 57 -6.02 -13.81 7.62
C LEU A 57 -6.36 -12.75 8.68
N VAL A 58 -7.60 -12.29 8.68
CA VAL A 58 -8.15 -11.39 9.70
C VAL A 58 -9.04 -12.21 10.64
N ALA A 59 -8.47 -12.66 11.76
CA ALA A 59 -9.19 -13.49 12.73
C ALA A 59 -8.59 -13.36 14.13
N ASP A 60 -9.42 -13.53 15.15
CA ASP A 60 -8.97 -13.66 16.53
C ASP A 60 -8.72 -15.14 16.83
N LEU A 61 -7.46 -15.50 16.90
CA LEU A 61 -6.98 -16.85 17.15
C LEU A 61 -6.10 -16.88 18.41
N ALA A 62 -6.02 -18.03 19.07
CA ALA A 62 -5.07 -18.26 20.15
C ALA A 62 -3.63 -18.22 19.62
N ALA A 63 -2.69 -17.71 20.43
CA ALA A 63 -1.29 -17.52 20.02
C ALA A 63 -0.66 -18.77 19.36
N PRO A 64 -0.81 -20.01 19.88
CA PRO A 64 -0.24 -21.20 19.23
C PRO A 64 -0.79 -21.47 17.82
N ALA A 65 -2.02 -21.05 17.54
CA ALA A 65 -2.60 -21.18 16.19
C ALA A 65 -2.02 -20.11 15.24
N VAL A 66 -1.88 -18.88 15.72
CA VAL A 66 -1.23 -17.79 14.97
C VAL A 66 0.19 -18.19 14.58
N ASP A 67 0.99 -18.70 15.53
CA ASP A 67 2.37 -19.09 15.27
C ASP A 67 2.49 -20.21 14.22
N ARG A 68 1.62 -21.22 14.30
CA ARG A 68 1.55 -22.29 13.28
C ARG A 68 1.20 -21.78 11.88
N LEU A 69 0.31 -20.79 11.78
CA LEU A 69 -0.08 -20.20 10.50
C LEU A 69 1.06 -19.36 9.93
N ARG A 70 1.73 -18.57 10.78
CA ARG A 70 2.91 -17.78 10.37
C ARG A 70 4.07 -18.66 9.90
N GLN A 71 4.34 -19.77 10.58
CA GLN A 71 5.34 -20.77 10.15
C GLN A 71 5.02 -21.36 8.77
N ARG A 72 3.76 -21.35 8.34
CA ARG A 72 3.32 -21.73 6.99
C ARG A 72 3.29 -20.56 5.99
N GLY A 73 3.84 -19.41 6.37
CA GLY A 73 3.91 -18.23 5.51
C GLY A 73 2.59 -17.46 5.36
N LEU A 74 1.65 -17.64 6.31
CA LEU A 74 0.39 -16.90 6.32
C LEU A 74 0.46 -15.75 7.32
N ASP A 75 0.29 -14.52 6.86
CA ASP A 75 0.16 -13.36 7.72
C ASP A 75 -1.19 -13.36 8.43
N VAL A 76 -1.18 -13.09 9.74
CA VAL A 76 -2.39 -13.09 10.57
C VAL A 76 -2.50 -11.75 11.30
N VAL A 77 -3.65 -11.08 11.13
CA VAL A 77 -3.99 -9.84 11.83
C VAL A 77 -5.16 -10.11 12.77
N PRO A 78 -4.98 -9.95 14.08
CA PRO A 78 -6.09 -10.02 15.03
C PRO A 78 -7.12 -8.92 14.76
N ARG A 79 -8.41 -9.24 14.85
CA ARG A 79 -9.49 -8.25 14.64
C ARG A 79 -9.39 -7.07 15.62
N ARG A 80 -8.95 -7.32 16.85
CA ARG A 80 -8.72 -6.26 17.85
C ARG A 80 -7.68 -5.22 17.41
N ASP A 81 -6.71 -5.60 16.59
CA ASP A 81 -5.66 -4.70 16.11
C ASP A 81 -6.17 -3.76 15.01
N LEU A 82 -7.33 -4.05 14.44
CA LEU A 82 -7.98 -3.23 13.42
C LEU A 82 -8.69 -1.98 13.98
N ARG A 83 -8.81 -1.85 15.30
CA ARG A 83 -9.35 -0.65 15.99
C ARG A 83 -10.63 -0.10 15.35
N GLY A 84 -11.55 -0.96 14.96
CA GLY A 84 -12.82 -0.61 14.34
C GLY A 84 -12.84 -0.59 12.80
N LEU A 85 -11.71 -0.77 12.13
CA LEU A 85 -11.72 -1.07 10.69
C LEU A 85 -12.37 -2.43 10.46
N ARG A 86 -13.21 -2.51 9.43
CA ARG A 86 -13.91 -3.73 9.03
C ARG A 86 -13.55 -4.06 7.58
N PRO A 87 -12.40 -4.74 7.36
CA PRO A 87 -12.08 -5.21 6.03
C PRO A 87 -13.04 -6.32 5.61
N GLU A 88 -13.37 -6.36 4.33
CA GLU A 88 -14.15 -7.41 3.70
C GLU A 88 -13.24 -8.44 3.05
N ALA A 89 -13.77 -9.65 2.81
CA ALA A 89 -13.04 -10.65 2.06
C ALA A 89 -12.73 -10.14 0.65
N GLY A 90 -11.47 -10.26 0.24
CA GLY A 90 -11.01 -9.73 -1.03
C GLY A 90 -10.37 -8.34 -0.98
N ASP A 91 -10.60 -7.56 0.08
CA ASP A 91 -9.90 -6.27 0.26
C ASP A 91 -8.38 -6.48 0.27
N GLY A 92 -7.64 -5.48 -0.18
CA GLY A 92 -6.20 -5.41 0.03
C GLY A 92 -5.89 -4.95 1.46
N LEU A 93 -4.89 -5.56 2.08
CA LEU A 93 -4.36 -5.12 3.35
C LEU A 93 -2.85 -4.93 3.23
N LEU A 94 -2.39 -3.75 3.59
CA LEU A 94 -0.97 -3.41 3.69
C LEU A 94 -0.65 -3.08 5.14
N ARG A 95 0.26 -3.83 5.73
CA ARG A 95 0.86 -3.54 7.02
C ARG A 95 2.27 -3.02 6.78
N ASP A 96 2.56 -1.91 7.38
CA ASP A 96 3.85 -1.29 7.42
C ASP A 96 4.29 -1.19 8.89
N ARG A 97 5.50 -0.74 9.16
CA ARG A 97 6.14 -0.75 10.48
C ARG A 97 5.18 -0.37 11.63
N ASP A 98 4.44 0.72 11.49
CA ASP A 98 3.57 1.29 12.53
C ASP A 98 2.18 1.68 12.02
N SER A 99 1.84 1.29 10.81
CA SER A 99 0.58 1.62 10.15
C SER A 99 -0.03 0.42 9.42
N LEU A 100 -1.34 0.47 9.24
CA LEU A 100 -2.13 -0.53 8.53
C LEU A 100 -3.13 0.18 7.63
N VAL A 101 -3.20 -0.25 6.39
CA VAL A 101 -4.09 0.31 5.38
C VAL A 101 -4.98 -0.80 4.82
N VAL A 102 -6.29 -0.54 4.76
CA VAL A 102 -7.27 -1.42 4.12
C VAL A 102 -7.71 -0.77 2.81
N ILE A 103 -7.54 -1.48 1.71
CA ILE A 103 -7.83 -1.01 0.36
C ILE A 103 -9.02 -1.81 -0.16
N PRO A 104 -10.15 -1.17 -0.53
CA PRO A 104 -11.29 -1.88 -1.11
C PRO A 104 -10.87 -2.74 -2.30
N ALA A 105 -11.39 -3.97 -2.41
CA ALA A 105 -11.01 -4.94 -3.43
C ALA A 105 -11.04 -4.37 -4.86
N ALA A 106 -12.07 -3.57 -5.18
CA ALA A 106 -12.25 -2.95 -6.49
C ALA A 106 -11.20 -1.85 -6.80
N LEU A 107 -10.48 -1.34 -5.80
CA LEU A 107 -9.56 -0.20 -5.94
C LEU A 107 -8.09 -0.59 -5.75
N VAL A 108 -7.79 -1.85 -5.44
CA VAL A 108 -6.42 -2.28 -5.07
C VAL A 108 -5.40 -1.93 -6.13
N ASP A 109 -5.66 -2.29 -7.38
CA ASP A 109 -4.72 -2.05 -8.48
C ASP A 109 -4.63 -0.54 -8.81
N GLU A 110 -5.76 0.16 -8.85
CA GLU A 110 -5.80 1.60 -9.13
C GLU A 110 -5.08 2.41 -8.05
N VAL A 111 -5.28 2.09 -6.78
CA VAL A 111 -4.62 2.76 -5.65
C VAL A 111 -3.12 2.47 -5.66
N ALA A 112 -2.70 1.24 -5.96
CA ALA A 112 -1.30 0.88 -6.07
C ALA A 112 -0.59 1.64 -7.21
N GLU A 113 -1.24 1.78 -8.37
CA GLU A 113 -0.70 2.57 -9.50
C GLU A 113 -0.60 4.06 -9.13
N ALA A 114 -1.67 4.65 -8.61
CA ALA A 114 -1.68 6.06 -8.23
C ALA A 114 -0.63 6.39 -7.15
N ALA A 115 -0.46 5.50 -6.16
CA ALA A 115 0.55 5.67 -5.13
C ALA A 115 1.97 5.53 -5.70
N ALA A 116 2.20 4.58 -6.62
CA ALA A 116 3.49 4.42 -7.29
C ALA A 116 3.84 5.63 -8.18
N GLU A 117 2.85 6.18 -8.89
CA GLU A 117 3.04 7.38 -9.69
C GLU A 117 3.38 8.59 -8.83
N ALA A 118 2.71 8.76 -7.67
CA ALA A 118 3.01 9.83 -6.73
C ALA A 118 4.45 9.74 -6.20
N VAL A 119 4.92 8.55 -5.81
CA VAL A 119 6.31 8.33 -5.38
C VAL A 119 7.30 8.64 -6.50
N ALA A 120 7.03 8.16 -7.72
CA ALA A 120 7.89 8.45 -8.87
C ALA A 120 7.96 9.96 -9.16
N PHE A 121 6.86 10.68 -8.96
CA PHE A 121 6.82 12.13 -9.13
C PHE A 121 7.58 12.88 -8.02
N GLU A 122 7.48 12.44 -6.77
CA GLU A 122 8.29 12.99 -5.67
C GLU A 122 9.80 12.82 -5.96
N GLU A 123 10.23 11.64 -6.42
CA GLU A 123 11.62 11.39 -6.82
C GLU A 123 12.06 12.24 -8.00
N PHE A 124 11.22 12.39 -9.04
CA PHE A 124 11.48 13.28 -10.17
C PHE A 124 11.70 14.72 -9.69
N THR A 125 10.82 15.22 -8.82
CA THR A 125 10.92 16.57 -8.27
C THR A 125 12.22 16.75 -7.48
N ALA A 126 12.59 15.77 -6.66
CA ALA A 126 13.85 15.80 -5.92
C ALA A 126 15.07 15.84 -6.85
N ASP A 127 15.08 15.01 -7.91
CA ASP A 127 16.16 15.01 -8.92
C ASP A 127 16.25 16.38 -9.64
N GLN A 128 15.11 16.99 -9.98
CA GLN A 128 15.09 18.32 -10.63
C GLN A 128 15.66 19.41 -9.70
N VAL A 129 15.27 19.40 -8.44
CA VAL A 129 15.81 20.35 -7.44
C VAL A 129 17.31 20.15 -7.25
N ALA A 130 17.78 18.92 -7.16
CA ALA A 130 19.22 18.61 -7.04
C ALA A 130 20.05 19.08 -8.25
N GLN A 131 19.44 19.17 -9.43
CA GLN A 131 20.06 19.68 -10.67
C GLN A 131 19.89 21.22 -10.84
N GLY A 132 19.38 21.93 -9.82
CA GLY A 132 19.14 23.37 -9.88
C GLY A 132 17.87 23.77 -10.66
N GLY A 133 17.01 22.81 -10.97
CA GLY A 133 15.73 23.05 -11.62
C GLY A 133 14.66 23.61 -10.68
N GLY A 134 13.58 24.15 -11.25
CA GLY A 134 12.44 24.64 -10.49
C GLY A 134 11.65 23.51 -9.80
N VAL A 135 10.99 23.86 -8.70
CA VAL A 135 10.08 22.94 -8.00
C VAL A 135 8.75 22.85 -8.78
N TYR A 136 8.38 21.66 -9.20
CA TYR A 136 7.10 21.41 -9.90
C TYR A 136 5.93 21.17 -8.92
N GLY A 137 5.90 21.86 -7.78
CA GLY A 137 4.82 21.72 -6.80
C GLY A 137 4.70 20.31 -6.15
N LEU A 138 3.69 20.12 -5.32
CA LEU A 138 3.46 18.86 -4.59
C LEU A 138 2.53 17.87 -5.34
N HIS A 139 2.13 18.19 -6.56
CA HIS A 139 1.20 17.38 -7.36
C HIS A 139 1.79 17.05 -8.73
N ILE A 140 1.32 15.95 -9.32
CA ILE A 140 1.66 15.54 -10.69
C ILE A 140 1.47 16.74 -11.63
N PRO A 141 2.45 17.03 -12.51
CA PRO A 141 2.45 18.25 -13.30
C PRO A 141 1.22 18.34 -14.21
N SER A 142 0.54 19.48 -14.15
CA SER A 142 -0.62 19.76 -15.01
C SER A 142 -0.24 20.30 -16.39
N GLY A 143 0.94 20.89 -16.55
CA GLY A 143 1.42 21.45 -17.82
C GLY A 143 2.06 20.39 -18.72
N ASP A 144 1.88 20.52 -20.05
CA ASP A 144 2.37 19.57 -21.04
C ASP A 144 3.89 19.38 -20.99
N ARG A 145 4.65 20.46 -20.82
CA ARG A 145 6.11 20.42 -20.72
C ARG A 145 6.59 19.62 -19.51
N ALA A 146 5.94 19.82 -18.37
CA ALA A 146 6.29 19.11 -17.15
C ALA A 146 5.89 17.62 -17.22
N ARG A 147 4.76 17.29 -17.85
CA ARG A 147 4.36 15.90 -18.13
C ARG A 147 5.35 15.18 -19.05
N GLN A 148 5.83 15.86 -20.10
CA GLN A 148 6.83 15.33 -21.02
C GLN A 148 8.16 15.08 -20.31
N ALA A 149 8.64 16.03 -19.50
CA ALA A 149 9.86 15.89 -18.70
C ALA A 149 9.77 14.70 -17.71
N PHE A 150 8.64 14.55 -17.01
CA PHE A 150 8.41 13.43 -16.12
C PHE A 150 8.36 12.09 -16.87
N ALA A 151 7.68 12.02 -18.01
CA ALA A 151 7.63 10.82 -18.84
C ALA A 151 9.02 10.43 -19.37
N GLN A 152 9.85 11.39 -19.76
CA GLN A 152 11.23 11.16 -20.18
C GLN A 152 12.08 10.64 -19.01
N TRP A 153 11.99 11.28 -17.85
CA TRP A 153 12.69 10.85 -16.63
C TRP A 153 12.32 9.40 -16.25
N ARG A 154 11.03 9.04 -16.29
CA ARG A 154 10.58 7.67 -16.01
C ARG A 154 11.23 6.64 -16.94
N ARG A 155 11.31 6.92 -18.25
CA ARG A 155 11.99 6.04 -19.22
C ARG A 155 13.47 5.84 -18.88
N ILE A 156 14.18 6.92 -18.53
CA ILE A 156 15.61 6.86 -18.17
C ILE A 156 15.82 6.04 -16.90
N LYS A 157 14.94 6.18 -15.91
CA LYS A 157 15.04 5.46 -14.63
C LYS A 157 14.47 4.03 -14.68
N GLY A 158 13.84 3.60 -15.79
CA GLY A 158 13.22 2.29 -15.90
C GLY A 158 11.99 2.11 -15.01
N ARG A 159 11.21 3.19 -14.84
CA ARG A 159 10.01 3.24 -13.96
C ARG A 159 8.71 3.48 -14.70
#